data_d26282a51c3f5f0e96a1315302c9034a
#
_entry.id   d26282a51c3f5f0e96a1315302c9034a
#
_cell.length_a   1.000
_cell.length_b   1.000
_cell.length_c   1.000
_cell.angle_alpha   90.00
_cell.angle_beta   90.00
_cell.angle_gamma   90.00
#
_symmetry.space_group_name_H-M   'P 1'
#
loop_
_entity.id
_entity.type
_entity.pdbx_description
1 polymer ?
#
loop_
_entity_poly.entity_id
_entity_poly.type
_entity_poly.pdbx_seq_one_letter_code
_entity_poly.pdbx_strand_id
1 'polypeptide(L)'
;MGVPRLPHLLGIEGLAPEAISGLLDLSESYIDQNRSIDKRRDLLAGRTVINLFFENSTRTRTSFEVAAKRLGADVINMDVATSSVRKGETLLDTAMTLNAMRPDAIVVRHAESGAVNLLSQKVNCTVINAGDGQHEHPTQALLDALTIRRRRGSLEGLLVAICGDIMHSRVARSNIHLLQIMGARVRVVGPPTLMPTDIEKMGVEVHYSMKTGLKDVDIVMMLRLQTERMQGLFVPSISEYFHFFGLDHEKLKFAKPDALIMHPGPMNRGVEIDSEVADDLDRSVIHEQVEMGVAVRMACLEALIGGRRNALAGAAA
;
A
#
# COMPACT_ATOMS: atom_id res chain seq x y z
N MET A 1 -7.18 -18.27 -13.75
CA MET A 1 -8.49 -17.64 -13.51
C MET A 1 -8.36 -16.17 -13.85
N GLY A 2 -9.35 -15.54 -14.55
CA GLY A 2 -9.26 -14.12 -14.90
C GLY A 2 -9.43 -13.25 -13.65
N VAL A 3 -8.71 -12.14 -13.58
CA VAL A 3 -8.87 -11.15 -12.49
C VAL A 3 -10.32 -10.63 -12.53
N PRO A 4 -11.06 -10.64 -11.40
CA PRO A 4 -12.41 -10.11 -11.35
C PRO A 4 -12.43 -8.63 -11.78
N ARG A 5 -13.41 -8.24 -12.58
CA ARG A 5 -13.57 -6.84 -12.97
C ARG A 5 -14.04 -6.02 -11.78
N LEU A 6 -13.17 -5.18 -11.26
CA LEU A 6 -13.49 -4.20 -10.24
C LEU A 6 -13.72 -2.84 -10.93
N PRO A 7 -14.75 -2.08 -10.56
CA PRO A 7 -14.95 -0.74 -11.12
C PRO A 7 -13.88 0.24 -10.60
N HIS A 8 -13.46 0.06 -9.35
CA HIS A 8 -12.49 0.87 -8.63
C HIS A 8 -11.65 -0.03 -7.72
N LEU A 9 -10.51 0.48 -7.22
CA LEU A 9 -9.75 -0.13 -6.14
C LEU A 9 -9.65 0.88 -4.99
N LEU A 10 -10.62 0.86 -4.07
CA LEU A 10 -10.76 1.86 -3.01
C LEU A 10 -10.14 1.40 -1.68
N GLY A 11 -10.14 0.10 -1.43
CA GLY A 11 -9.60 -0.53 -0.22
C GLY A 11 -9.35 -2.02 -0.44
N ILE A 12 -8.89 -2.68 0.61
CA ILE A 12 -8.78 -4.14 0.69
C ILE A 12 -10.03 -4.72 1.37
N GLU A 13 -10.58 -3.99 2.33
CA GLU A 13 -11.80 -4.42 3.00
C GLU A 13 -12.90 -4.75 1.99
N GLY A 14 -13.49 -5.93 2.14
CA GLY A 14 -14.58 -6.40 1.25
C GLY A 14 -14.13 -6.96 -0.09
N LEU A 15 -12.83 -7.02 -0.40
CA LEU A 15 -12.36 -7.76 -1.56
C LEU A 15 -12.47 -9.27 -1.33
N ALA A 16 -12.88 -10.00 -2.36
CA ALA A 16 -12.88 -11.46 -2.33
C ALA A 16 -11.42 -12.00 -2.40
N PRO A 17 -11.12 -13.12 -1.72
CA PRO A 17 -9.79 -13.74 -1.76
C PRO A 17 -9.31 -14.02 -3.19
N GLU A 18 -10.23 -14.40 -4.08
CA GLU A 18 -9.94 -14.68 -5.49
C GLU A 18 -9.52 -13.42 -6.27
N ALA A 19 -10.06 -12.26 -5.90
CA ALA A 19 -9.67 -10.98 -6.50
C ALA A 19 -8.25 -10.60 -6.08
N ILE A 20 -7.92 -10.78 -4.81
CA ILE A 20 -6.57 -10.56 -4.28
C ILE A 20 -5.60 -11.53 -4.96
N SER A 21 -5.88 -12.83 -4.95
CA SER A 21 -5.03 -13.85 -5.58
C SER A 21 -4.81 -13.55 -7.07
N GLY A 22 -5.87 -13.20 -7.80
CA GLY A 22 -5.78 -12.86 -9.22
C GLY A 22 -4.90 -11.63 -9.49
N LEU A 23 -4.97 -10.59 -8.64
CA LEU A 23 -4.08 -9.43 -8.73
C LEU A 23 -2.63 -9.79 -8.40
N LEU A 24 -2.40 -10.64 -7.41
CA LEU A 24 -1.06 -11.11 -7.07
C LEU A 24 -0.47 -11.97 -8.20
N ASP A 25 -1.26 -12.88 -8.81
CA ASP A 25 -0.83 -13.73 -9.93
C ASP A 25 -0.49 -12.88 -11.17
N LEU A 26 -1.33 -11.90 -11.48
CA LEU A 26 -1.05 -10.97 -12.55
C LEU A 26 0.21 -10.14 -12.28
N SER A 27 0.44 -9.75 -11.02
CA SER A 27 1.64 -9.02 -10.62
C SER A 27 2.91 -9.83 -10.82
N GLU A 28 2.89 -11.14 -10.56
CA GLU A 28 4.02 -12.04 -10.80
C GLU A 28 4.47 -11.98 -12.27
N SER A 29 3.53 -11.93 -13.22
CA SER A 29 3.85 -11.88 -14.66
C SER A 29 4.63 -10.62 -15.06
N TYR A 30 4.59 -9.57 -14.25
CA TYR A 30 5.29 -8.31 -14.49
C TYR A 30 6.69 -8.23 -13.89
N ILE A 31 7.06 -9.13 -12.99
CA ILE A 31 8.34 -9.03 -12.29
C ILE A 31 9.50 -9.27 -13.25
N ASP A 32 9.47 -10.37 -14.02
CA ASP A 32 10.52 -10.69 -14.97
C ASP A 32 10.60 -9.64 -16.08
N GLN A 33 9.45 -9.16 -16.55
CA GLN A 33 9.40 -8.06 -17.50
C GLN A 33 10.07 -6.80 -16.93
N ASN A 34 9.81 -6.45 -15.68
CA ASN A 34 10.42 -5.28 -15.02
C ASN A 34 11.94 -5.38 -14.88
N ARG A 35 12.49 -6.61 -14.88
CA ARG A 35 13.92 -6.89 -14.86
C ARG A 35 14.56 -6.97 -16.24
N SER A 36 13.76 -7.14 -17.30
CA SER A 36 14.24 -7.21 -18.68
C SER A 36 14.70 -5.84 -19.19
N ILE A 37 15.42 -5.83 -20.34
CA ILE A 37 15.84 -4.60 -21.02
C ILE A 37 14.62 -3.86 -21.57
N ASP A 38 13.74 -4.58 -22.29
CA ASP A 38 12.49 -4.05 -22.80
C ASP A 38 11.38 -4.24 -21.75
N LYS A 39 11.03 -3.13 -21.10
CA LYS A 39 10.04 -3.09 -20.02
C LYS A 39 8.67 -2.61 -20.47
N ARG A 40 8.54 -2.20 -21.76
CA ARG A 40 7.31 -1.61 -22.28
C ARG A 40 6.37 -2.67 -22.81
N ARG A 41 5.08 -2.48 -22.57
CA ARG A 41 3.94 -3.15 -23.24
C ARG A 41 2.89 -2.11 -23.59
N ASP A 42 2.22 -2.28 -24.74
CA ASP A 42 1.22 -1.33 -25.21
C ASP A 42 -0.22 -1.77 -24.83
N LEU A 43 -0.38 -2.41 -23.66
CA LEU A 43 -1.68 -2.90 -23.17
C LEU A 43 -2.67 -1.77 -22.89
N LEU A 44 -2.16 -0.62 -22.47
CA LEU A 44 -2.94 0.58 -22.17
C LEU A 44 -2.67 1.72 -23.17
N ALA A 45 -2.20 1.42 -24.37
CA ALA A 45 -1.97 2.44 -25.41
C ALA A 45 -3.26 3.21 -25.70
N GLY A 46 -3.19 4.56 -25.69
CA GLY A 46 -4.33 5.47 -25.85
C GLY A 46 -5.21 5.61 -24.60
N ARG A 47 -4.80 5.08 -23.45
CA ARG A 47 -5.44 5.32 -22.15
C ARG A 47 -4.75 6.45 -21.41
N THR A 48 -5.53 7.24 -20.68
CA THR A 48 -5.03 8.35 -19.87
C THR A 48 -5.19 8.04 -18.38
N VAL A 49 -4.09 8.10 -17.65
CA VAL A 49 -4.03 7.93 -16.17
C VAL A 49 -3.61 9.24 -15.55
N ILE A 50 -4.42 9.76 -14.63
CA ILE A 50 -4.11 10.99 -13.88
C ILE A 50 -3.70 10.61 -12.45
N ASN A 51 -2.49 11.00 -12.04
CA ASN A 51 -2.04 10.92 -10.66
C ASN A 51 -2.40 12.22 -9.93
N LEU A 52 -3.40 12.16 -9.05
CA LEU A 52 -3.93 13.28 -8.27
C LEU A 52 -3.53 13.13 -6.81
N PHE A 53 -2.45 13.79 -6.40
CA PHE A 53 -1.85 13.64 -5.09
C PHE A 53 -1.96 14.92 -4.26
N PHE A 54 -2.80 14.90 -3.23
CA PHE A 54 -2.95 15.99 -2.26
C PHE A 54 -1.95 15.88 -1.09
N GLU A 55 -1.36 14.72 -0.88
CA GLU A 55 -0.22 14.51 0.02
C GLU A 55 1.05 14.17 -0.76
N ASN A 56 2.18 14.66 -0.29
CA ASN A 56 3.48 14.34 -0.89
C ASN A 56 3.78 12.83 -0.81
N SER A 57 4.15 12.25 -1.93
CA SER A 57 4.55 10.84 -2.00
C SER A 57 5.44 10.57 -3.21
N THR A 58 6.74 10.63 -3.01
CA THR A 58 7.70 10.34 -4.08
C THR A 58 7.56 8.91 -4.59
N ARG A 59 7.65 7.92 -3.70
CA ARG A 59 7.61 6.50 -4.07
C ARG A 59 6.30 6.10 -4.76
N THR A 60 5.16 6.38 -4.14
CA THR A 60 3.86 5.93 -4.67
C THR A 60 3.55 6.60 -6.02
N ARG A 61 3.75 7.93 -6.12
CA ARG A 61 3.52 8.66 -7.37
C ARG A 61 4.42 8.16 -8.50
N THR A 62 5.74 8.10 -8.26
CA THR A 62 6.70 7.63 -9.27
C THR A 62 6.42 6.19 -9.67
N SER A 63 6.05 5.32 -8.73
CA SER A 63 5.74 3.92 -9.02
C SER A 63 4.48 3.77 -9.88
N PHE A 64 3.42 4.55 -9.66
CA PHE A 64 2.26 4.58 -10.55
C PHE A 64 2.59 5.15 -11.93
N GLU A 65 3.40 6.21 -11.98
CA GLU A 65 3.87 6.78 -13.24
C GLU A 65 4.66 5.76 -14.06
N VAL A 66 5.63 5.09 -13.44
CA VAL A 66 6.43 4.04 -14.08
C VAL A 66 5.54 2.89 -14.55
N ALA A 67 4.61 2.42 -13.71
CA ALA A 67 3.70 1.34 -14.04
C ALA A 67 2.83 1.67 -15.26
N ALA A 68 2.19 2.84 -15.27
CA ALA A 68 1.33 3.27 -16.37
C ALA A 68 2.12 3.46 -17.68
N LYS A 69 3.30 4.09 -17.63
CA LYS A 69 4.19 4.26 -18.81
C LYS A 69 4.68 2.92 -19.35
N ARG A 70 5.01 1.94 -18.49
CA ARG A 70 5.39 0.59 -18.95
C ARG A 70 4.25 -0.14 -19.65
N LEU A 71 3.01 0.16 -19.29
CA LEU A 71 1.82 -0.37 -19.96
C LEU A 71 1.41 0.43 -21.20
N GLY A 72 2.12 1.49 -21.55
CA GLY A 72 1.87 2.31 -22.76
C GLY A 72 0.80 3.40 -22.57
N ALA A 73 0.36 3.68 -21.34
CA ALA A 73 -0.61 4.74 -21.07
C ALA A 73 0.04 6.14 -21.08
N ASP A 74 -0.76 7.15 -21.41
CA ASP A 74 -0.44 8.55 -21.18
C ASP A 74 -0.64 8.88 -19.71
N VAL A 75 0.37 9.50 -19.07
CA VAL A 75 0.34 9.78 -17.63
C VAL A 75 0.42 11.28 -17.39
N ILE A 76 -0.49 11.79 -16.58
CA ILE A 76 -0.50 13.19 -16.13
C ILE A 76 -0.32 13.21 -14.63
N ASN A 77 0.75 13.84 -14.15
CA ASN A 77 0.95 14.08 -12.73
C ASN A 77 0.43 15.48 -12.37
N MET A 78 -0.60 15.53 -11.53
CA MET A 78 -1.13 16.79 -11.00
C MET A 78 -0.38 17.18 -9.74
N ASP A 79 0.26 18.33 -9.76
CA ASP A 79 0.82 18.96 -8.56
C ASP A 79 -0.25 19.86 -7.92
N VAL A 80 -0.93 19.32 -6.92
CA VAL A 80 -2.01 20.04 -6.21
C VAL A 80 -1.49 21.30 -5.51
N ALA A 81 -0.23 21.28 -5.05
CA ALA A 81 0.38 22.42 -4.37
C ALA A 81 0.51 23.68 -5.28
N THR A 82 0.55 23.49 -6.59
CA THR A 82 0.63 24.57 -7.60
C THR A 82 -0.63 24.75 -8.43
N SER A 83 -1.69 23.96 -8.13
CA SER A 83 -2.94 23.93 -8.89
C SER A 83 -3.98 24.98 -8.41
N SER A 84 -5.13 25.03 -9.09
CA SER A 84 -6.30 25.86 -8.73
C SER A 84 -6.90 25.54 -7.35
N VAL A 85 -6.59 24.41 -6.77
CA VAL A 85 -6.96 24.06 -5.38
C VAL A 85 -6.49 25.13 -4.40
N ARG A 86 -5.32 25.74 -4.62
CA ARG A 86 -4.84 26.90 -3.84
C ARG A 86 -5.74 28.13 -3.92
N LYS A 87 -6.58 28.23 -4.94
CA LYS A 87 -7.51 29.35 -5.13
C LYS A 87 -8.88 29.08 -4.48
N GLY A 88 -9.01 27.99 -3.70
CA GLY A 88 -10.24 27.60 -3.02
C GLY A 88 -11.10 26.59 -3.77
N GLU A 89 -10.58 25.99 -4.86
CA GLU A 89 -11.27 24.88 -5.54
C GLU A 89 -11.38 23.66 -4.62
N THR A 90 -12.57 23.10 -4.54
CA THR A 90 -12.82 21.93 -3.70
C THR A 90 -12.28 20.64 -4.35
N LEU A 91 -12.11 19.57 -3.57
CA LEU A 91 -11.80 18.25 -4.09
C LEU A 91 -12.78 17.81 -5.19
N LEU A 92 -14.07 18.09 -4.99
CA LEU A 92 -15.11 17.71 -5.96
C LEU A 92 -15.01 18.52 -7.26
N ASP A 93 -14.77 19.82 -7.18
CA ASP A 93 -14.61 20.67 -8.37
C ASP A 93 -13.39 20.23 -9.19
N THR A 94 -12.27 19.96 -8.53
CA THR A 94 -11.07 19.41 -9.17
C THR A 94 -11.38 18.07 -9.86
N ALA A 95 -12.07 17.17 -9.16
CA ALA A 95 -12.42 15.86 -9.70
C ALA A 95 -13.37 15.98 -10.91
N MET A 96 -14.39 16.85 -10.84
CA MET A 96 -15.33 17.08 -11.94
C MET A 96 -14.63 17.70 -13.18
N THR A 97 -13.70 18.63 -12.95
CA THR A 97 -12.89 19.21 -14.01
C THR A 97 -12.03 18.15 -14.72
N LEU A 98 -11.37 17.27 -13.95
CA LEU A 98 -10.58 16.17 -14.52
C LEU A 98 -11.47 15.14 -15.21
N ASN A 99 -12.62 14.81 -14.64
CA ASN A 99 -13.59 13.88 -15.22
C ASN A 99 -14.11 14.35 -16.59
N ALA A 100 -14.28 15.66 -16.77
CA ALA A 100 -14.68 16.26 -18.05
C ALA A 100 -13.61 16.05 -19.16
N MET A 101 -12.35 15.85 -18.78
CA MET A 101 -11.25 15.51 -19.71
C MET A 101 -11.25 14.02 -20.10
N ARG A 102 -12.18 13.21 -19.55
CA ARG A 102 -12.38 11.78 -19.84
C ARG A 102 -11.15 10.89 -19.65
N PRO A 103 -10.48 10.95 -18.49
CA PRO A 103 -9.41 10.00 -18.19
C PRO A 103 -9.99 8.58 -18.03
N ASP A 104 -9.16 7.56 -18.23
CA ASP A 104 -9.54 6.16 -17.97
C ASP A 104 -9.40 5.79 -16.50
N ALA A 105 -8.41 6.39 -15.82
CA ALA A 105 -8.23 6.23 -14.37
C ALA A 105 -7.72 7.50 -13.70
N ILE A 106 -8.15 7.69 -12.44
CA ILE A 106 -7.59 8.68 -11.53
C ILE A 106 -7.01 7.94 -10.33
N VAL A 107 -5.72 8.10 -10.08
CA VAL A 107 -5.00 7.58 -8.92
C VAL A 107 -4.97 8.69 -7.87
N VAL A 108 -5.65 8.48 -6.75
CA VAL A 108 -5.87 9.52 -5.75
C VAL A 108 -5.15 9.22 -4.45
N ARG A 109 -4.43 10.22 -3.92
CA ARG A 109 -3.91 10.23 -2.56
C ARG A 109 -4.38 11.48 -1.82
N HIS A 110 -5.00 11.29 -0.65
CA HIS A 110 -5.59 12.38 0.12
C HIS A 110 -5.27 12.27 1.62
N ALA A 111 -5.24 13.41 2.31
CA ALA A 111 -5.01 13.45 3.75
C ALA A 111 -6.23 12.99 4.56
N GLU A 112 -7.44 13.16 4.02
CA GLU A 112 -8.68 12.82 4.71
C GLU A 112 -9.17 11.42 4.34
N SER A 113 -9.58 10.65 5.35
CA SER A 113 -10.18 9.33 5.18
C SER A 113 -11.54 9.44 4.49
N GLY A 114 -11.82 8.56 3.53
CA GLY A 114 -13.09 8.56 2.79
C GLY A 114 -13.12 9.50 1.57
N ALA A 115 -12.15 10.41 1.40
CA ALA A 115 -12.10 11.34 0.27
C ALA A 115 -12.07 10.59 -1.08
N VAL A 116 -11.34 9.48 -1.17
CA VAL A 116 -11.23 8.67 -2.38
C VAL A 116 -12.57 7.98 -2.70
N ASN A 117 -13.26 7.48 -1.69
CA ASN A 117 -14.58 6.88 -1.85
C ASN A 117 -15.62 7.91 -2.34
N LEU A 118 -15.63 9.11 -1.72
CA LEU A 118 -16.49 10.20 -2.17
C LEU A 118 -16.25 10.54 -3.65
N LEU A 119 -14.98 10.61 -4.06
CA LEU A 119 -14.60 10.94 -5.43
C LEU A 119 -15.05 9.85 -6.41
N SER A 120 -14.93 8.57 -6.06
CA SER A 120 -15.36 7.46 -6.93
C SER A 120 -16.84 7.49 -7.28
N GLN A 121 -17.68 8.10 -6.44
CA GLN A 121 -19.12 8.27 -6.67
C GLN A 121 -19.47 9.46 -7.60
N LYS A 122 -18.49 10.31 -7.92
CA LYS A 122 -18.68 11.57 -8.66
C LYS A 122 -18.01 11.58 -10.04
N VAL A 123 -17.17 10.60 -10.33
CA VAL A 123 -16.47 10.51 -11.63
C VAL A 123 -16.88 9.26 -12.40
N ASN A 124 -16.75 9.30 -13.72
CA ASN A 124 -17.14 8.20 -14.62
C ASN A 124 -15.95 7.27 -14.96
N CYS A 125 -14.74 7.59 -14.50
CA CYS A 125 -13.55 6.80 -14.71
C CYS A 125 -13.24 5.89 -13.52
N THR A 126 -12.29 5.00 -13.68
CA THR A 126 -11.78 4.18 -12.59
C THR A 126 -11.05 5.03 -11.56
N VAL A 127 -11.28 4.78 -10.27
CA VAL A 127 -10.56 5.41 -9.16
C VAL A 127 -9.71 4.37 -8.44
N ILE A 128 -8.43 4.70 -8.22
CA ILE A 128 -7.47 3.88 -7.48
C ILE A 128 -7.00 4.65 -6.27
N ASN A 129 -7.18 4.07 -5.08
CA ASN A 129 -6.70 4.62 -3.83
C ASN A 129 -5.19 4.44 -3.68
N ALA A 130 -4.45 5.54 -3.67
CA ALA A 130 -3.00 5.60 -3.39
C ALA A 130 -2.68 6.02 -1.94
N GLY A 131 -3.68 5.94 -1.07
CA GLY A 131 -3.64 6.24 0.35
C GLY A 131 -4.56 7.40 0.74
N ASP A 132 -5.56 7.14 1.57
CA ASP A 132 -6.48 8.15 2.10
C ASP A 132 -6.46 8.19 3.63
N GLY A 133 -6.06 9.32 4.18
CA GLY A 133 -6.03 9.56 5.62
C GLY A 133 -5.32 8.46 6.41
N GLN A 134 -6.05 7.94 7.39
CA GLN A 134 -5.67 6.76 8.20
C GLN A 134 -6.44 5.49 7.76
N HIS A 135 -7.22 5.57 6.67
CA HIS A 135 -8.17 4.54 6.26
C HIS A 135 -7.46 3.38 5.55
N GLU A 136 -7.10 3.53 4.27
CA GLU A 136 -6.50 2.44 3.51
C GLU A 136 -5.41 2.88 2.50
N HIS A 137 -4.55 1.92 2.13
CA HIS A 137 -3.59 2.00 1.04
C HIS A 137 -3.50 0.64 0.33
N PRO A 138 -4.50 0.27 -0.49
CA PRO A 138 -4.65 -1.09 -1.00
C PRO A 138 -3.44 -1.59 -1.79
N THR A 139 -2.84 -0.76 -2.65
CA THR A 139 -1.67 -1.19 -3.43
C THR A 139 -0.40 -1.38 -2.57
N GLN A 140 -0.36 -0.83 -1.35
CA GLN A 140 0.72 -1.14 -0.41
C GLN A 140 0.50 -2.53 0.19
N ALA A 141 -0.69 -2.85 0.67
CA ALA A 141 -0.96 -4.18 1.21
C ALA A 141 -0.77 -5.28 0.14
N LEU A 142 -1.17 -5.02 -1.11
CA LEU A 142 -0.95 -5.96 -2.21
C LEU A 142 0.54 -6.19 -2.51
N LEU A 143 1.39 -5.14 -2.52
CA LEU A 143 2.83 -5.33 -2.73
C LEU A 143 3.51 -6.02 -1.54
N ASP A 144 3.05 -5.75 -0.33
CA ASP A 144 3.52 -6.41 0.88
C ASP A 144 3.18 -7.91 0.82
N ALA A 145 1.94 -8.25 0.48
CA ALA A 145 1.49 -9.63 0.28
C ALA A 145 2.25 -10.34 -0.84
N LEU A 146 2.50 -9.68 -1.96
CA LEU A 146 3.29 -10.24 -3.05
C LEU A 146 4.72 -10.55 -2.59
N THR A 147 5.35 -9.64 -1.86
CA THR A 147 6.69 -9.83 -1.30
C THR A 147 6.73 -11.03 -0.37
N ILE A 148 5.75 -11.14 0.54
CA ILE A 148 5.62 -12.28 1.46
C ILE A 148 5.44 -13.59 0.67
N ARG A 149 4.49 -13.62 -0.28
CA ARG A 149 4.20 -14.82 -1.08
C ARG A 149 5.44 -15.31 -1.83
N ARG A 150 6.23 -14.42 -2.39
CA ARG A 150 7.48 -14.78 -3.08
C ARG A 150 8.54 -15.40 -2.18
N ARG A 151 8.62 -14.94 -0.95
CA ARG A 151 9.61 -15.42 0.03
C ARG A 151 9.17 -16.64 0.82
N ARG A 152 7.85 -16.82 1.03
CA ARG A 152 7.26 -17.87 1.88
C ARG A 152 6.40 -18.89 1.12
N GLY A 153 6.09 -18.65 -0.15
CA GLY A 153 5.21 -19.48 -0.98
C GLY A 153 3.72 -19.20 -0.76
N SER A 154 3.30 -19.00 0.48
CA SER A 154 1.89 -18.73 0.87
C SER A 154 1.85 -17.68 1.97
N LEU A 155 0.68 -17.06 2.14
CA LEU A 155 0.35 -16.23 3.30
C LEU A 155 -0.39 -17.04 4.37
N GLU A 156 -1.06 -18.13 3.97
CA GLU A 156 -1.90 -18.94 4.84
C GLU A 156 -1.09 -19.53 6.01
N GLY A 157 -1.61 -19.37 7.21
CA GLY A 157 -1.02 -19.89 8.44
C GLY A 157 0.17 -19.09 8.99
N LEU A 158 0.70 -18.09 8.26
CA LEU A 158 1.78 -17.24 8.75
C LEU A 158 1.32 -16.39 9.94
N LEU A 159 2.25 -16.09 10.83
CA LEU A 159 2.08 -15.16 11.93
C LEU A 159 2.88 -13.88 11.65
N VAL A 160 2.16 -12.78 11.48
CA VAL A 160 2.74 -11.47 11.12
C VAL A 160 2.59 -10.50 12.28
N ALA A 161 3.69 -9.90 12.75
CA ALA A 161 3.66 -8.80 13.69
C ALA A 161 3.78 -7.46 12.95
N ILE A 162 2.79 -6.60 13.08
CA ILE A 162 2.81 -5.21 12.62
C ILE A 162 3.15 -4.33 13.81
N CYS A 163 4.31 -3.66 13.77
CA CYS A 163 4.90 -2.98 14.92
C CYS A 163 5.03 -1.48 14.70
N GLY A 164 4.66 -0.68 15.68
CA GLY A 164 4.90 0.76 15.71
C GLY A 164 3.64 1.62 15.84
N ASP A 165 3.50 2.63 15.00
CA ASP A 165 2.37 3.55 15.02
C ASP A 165 1.16 2.95 14.31
N ILE A 166 0.39 2.15 15.03
CA ILE A 166 -0.81 1.49 14.48
C ILE A 166 -1.94 2.50 14.30
N MET A 167 -2.08 3.45 15.22
CA MET A 167 -3.18 4.41 15.27
C MET A 167 -3.26 5.27 14.01
N HIS A 168 -2.14 5.78 13.52
CA HIS A 168 -2.11 6.71 12.38
C HIS A 168 -1.80 6.01 11.05
N SER A 169 -1.67 4.67 11.05
CA SER A 169 -1.19 3.92 9.88
C SER A 169 -2.31 3.32 9.05
N ARG A 170 -2.60 3.91 7.89
CA ARG A 170 -3.41 3.27 6.85
C ARG A 170 -2.79 1.99 6.29
N VAL A 171 -1.47 1.85 6.36
CA VAL A 171 -0.76 0.64 5.94
C VAL A 171 -1.05 -0.52 6.88
N ALA A 172 -1.09 -0.26 8.21
CA ALA A 172 -1.50 -1.27 9.19
C ALA A 172 -2.90 -1.80 8.86
N ARG A 173 -3.87 -0.93 8.65
CA ARG A 173 -5.28 -1.32 8.39
C ARG A 173 -5.40 -2.17 7.13
N SER A 174 -4.85 -1.72 6.00
CA SER A 174 -4.91 -2.48 4.75
C SER A 174 -4.20 -3.82 4.86
N ASN A 175 -3.06 -3.91 5.57
CA ASN A 175 -2.37 -5.17 5.79
C ASN A 175 -3.15 -6.11 6.72
N ILE A 176 -3.78 -5.59 7.79
CA ILE A 176 -4.64 -6.41 8.66
C ILE A 176 -5.74 -7.08 7.84
N HIS A 177 -6.49 -6.30 7.05
CA HIS A 177 -7.54 -6.86 6.19
C HIS A 177 -6.98 -7.89 5.21
N LEU A 178 -5.94 -7.56 4.45
CA LEU A 178 -5.41 -8.45 3.42
C LEU A 178 -4.85 -9.75 4.00
N LEU A 179 -4.03 -9.66 5.03
CA LEU A 179 -3.38 -10.81 5.65
C LEU A 179 -4.42 -11.79 6.21
N GLN A 180 -5.47 -11.28 6.87
CA GLN A 180 -6.55 -12.13 7.40
C GLN A 180 -7.40 -12.77 6.29
N ILE A 181 -7.76 -12.01 5.24
CA ILE A 181 -8.46 -12.54 4.07
C ILE A 181 -7.66 -13.70 3.44
N MET A 182 -6.34 -13.60 3.44
CA MET A 182 -5.44 -14.61 2.89
C MET A 182 -5.00 -15.69 3.90
N GLY A 183 -5.63 -15.75 5.08
CA GLY A 183 -5.45 -16.83 6.06
C GLY A 183 -4.25 -16.67 7.00
N ALA A 184 -3.59 -15.51 7.04
CA ALA A 184 -2.56 -15.22 8.01
C ALA A 184 -3.15 -14.74 9.35
N ARG A 185 -2.41 -14.95 10.45
CA ARG A 185 -2.71 -14.38 11.76
C ARG A 185 -1.90 -13.11 11.96
N VAL A 186 -2.53 -12.10 12.55
CA VAL A 186 -1.91 -10.78 12.72
C VAL A 186 -1.82 -10.41 14.19
N ARG A 187 -0.64 -9.97 14.61
CA ARG A 187 -0.40 -9.25 15.86
C ARG A 187 -0.11 -7.79 15.58
N VAL A 188 -0.61 -6.92 16.44
CA VAL A 188 -0.23 -5.51 16.45
C VAL A 188 0.57 -5.22 17.71
N VAL A 189 1.70 -4.53 17.56
CA VAL A 189 2.67 -4.30 18.64
C VAL A 189 3.02 -2.82 18.70
N GLY A 190 2.78 -2.18 19.83
CA GLY A 190 3.11 -0.76 19.99
C GLY A 190 2.77 -0.22 21.36
N PRO A 191 3.16 1.03 21.66
CA PRO A 191 2.80 1.66 22.92
C PRO A 191 1.28 1.89 23.00
N PRO A 192 0.67 1.88 24.21
CA PRO A 192 -0.76 2.11 24.36
C PRO A 192 -1.26 3.41 23.72
N THR A 193 -0.43 4.45 23.71
CA THR A 193 -0.74 5.76 23.11
C THR A 193 -0.83 5.73 21.58
N LEU A 194 -0.25 4.74 20.91
CA LEU A 194 -0.27 4.55 19.46
C LEU A 194 -1.12 3.34 19.04
N MET A 195 -1.92 2.80 19.97
CA MET A 195 -2.82 1.69 19.71
C MET A 195 -4.26 2.20 19.62
N PRO A 196 -4.98 1.97 18.52
CA PRO A 196 -6.39 2.35 18.41
C PRO A 196 -7.24 1.64 19.46
N THR A 197 -8.20 2.34 20.04
CA THR A 197 -9.21 1.73 20.91
C THR A 197 -9.96 0.65 20.12
N ASP A 198 -10.22 -0.49 20.77
CA ASP A 198 -10.98 -1.61 20.18
C ASP A 198 -10.37 -2.24 18.92
N ILE A 199 -9.05 -2.10 18.69
CA ILE A 199 -8.38 -2.69 17.51
C ILE A 199 -8.54 -4.21 17.44
N GLU A 200 -8.76 -4.87 18.58
CA GLU A 200 -9.04 -6.31 18.68
C GLU A 200 -10.29 -6.71 17.88
N LYS A 201 -11.24 -5.81 17.69
CA LYS A 201 -12.43 -6.04 16.84
C LYS A 201 -12.08 -6.27 15.38
N MET A 202 -10.88 -5.89 14.95
CA MET A 202 -10.34 -6.26 13.65
C MET A 202 -9.76 -7.69 13.61
N GLY A 203 -9.91 -8.50 14.69
CA GLY A 203 -9.45 -9.88 14.74
C GLY A 203 -7.94 -10.04 14.95
N VAL A 204 -7.27 -9.04 15.52
CA VAL A 204 -5.83 -9.06 15.78
C VAL A 204 -5.52 -9.31 17.26
N GLU A 205 -4.33 -9.90 17.52
CA GLU A 205 -3.79 -10.00 18.87
C GLU A 205 -3.00 -8.71 19.20
N VAL A 206 -3.27 -8.07 20.35
CA VAL A 206 -2.63 -6.82 20.76
C VAL A 206 -1.51 -7.07 21.76
N HIS A 207 -0.35 -6.48 21.50
CA HIS A 207 0.82 -6.57 22.37
C HIS A 207 1.43 -5.18 22.64
N TYR A 208 1.77 -4.94 23.90
CA TYR A 208 2.41 -3.71 24.36
C TYR A 208 3.91 -3.91 24.67
N SER A 209 4.49 -5.02 24.20
CA SER A 209 5.90 -5.35 24.35
C SER A 209 6.41 -6.10 23.13
N MET A 210 7.56 -5.68 22.60
CA MET A 210 8.24 -6.35 21.48
C MET A 210 8.55 -7.82 21.82
N LYS A 211 8.94 -8.12 23.07
CA LYS A 211 9.25 -9.49 23.51
C LYS A 211 8.08 -10.45 23.33
N THR A 212 6.88 -10.04 23.72
CA THR A 212 5.68 -10.88 23.58
C THR A 212 5.09 -10.85 22.19
N GLY A 213 5.11 -9.67 21.55
CA GLY A 213 4.55 -9.46 20.23
C GLY A 213 5.34 -10.15 19.11
N LEU A 214 6.67 -10.21 19.24
CA LEU A 214 7.54 -10.85 18.25
C LEU A 214 7.74 -12.35 18.46
N LYS A 215 7.24 -12.91 19.59
CA LYS A 215 7.49 -14.30 19.89
C LYS A 215 6.99 -15.24 18.77
N ASP A 216 7.94 -15.97 18.18
CA ASP A 216 7.70 -16.99 17.16
C ASP A 216 7.01 -16.47 15.88
N VAL A 217 7.10 -15.17 15.55
CA VAL A 217 6.50 -14.63 14.32
C VAL A 217 7.34 -14.99 13.09
N ASP A 218 6.67 -15.15 11.96
CA ASP A 218 7.27 -15.41 10.65
C ASP A 218 7.72 -14.10 9.98
N ILE A 219 7.04 -12.99 10.29
CA ILE A 219 7.26 -11.71 9.63
C ILE A 219 7.13 -10.59 10.66
N VAL A 220 8.09 -9.66 10.63
CA VAL A 220 8.10 -8.42 11.40
C VAL A 220 7.94 -7.26 10.43
N MET A 221 6.78 -6.60 10.44
CA MET A 221 6.50 -5.41 9.65
C MET A 221 6.60 -4.18 10.54
N MET A 222 7.67 -3.41 10.37
CA MET A 222 7.85 -2.16 11.10
C MET A 222 7.11 -1.02 10.41
N LEU A 223 6.48 -0.16 11.19
CA LEU A 223 5.80 1.04 10.72
C LEU A 223 6.57 2.29 11.11
N ARG A 224 6.59 3.26 10.21
CA ARG A 224 7.17 4.57 10.49
C ARG A 224 6.40 5.29 11.60
N LEU A 225 7.11 5.89 12.53
CA LEU A 225 6.53 6.81 13.50
C LEU A 225 6.09 8.09 12.78
N GLN A 226 4.77 8.35 12.72
CA GLN A 226 4.20 9.43 11.90
C GLN A 226 4.04 10.72 12.71
N THR A 227 5.17 11.31 13.13
CA THR A 227 5.20 12.51 13.98
C THR A 227 4.44 13.70 13.38
N GLU A 228 4.38 13.80 12.05
CA GLU A 228 3.62 14.84 11.34
C GLU A 228 2.08 14.71 11.47
N ARG A 229 1.60 13.55 11.91
CA ARG A 229 0.16 13.29 12.17
C ARG A 229 -0.21 13.32 13.65
N MET A 230 0.79 13.42 14.51
CA MET A 230 0.58 13.44 15.96
C MET A 230 0.31 14.86 16.43
N GLN A 231 -0.86 15.09 16.99
CA GLN A 231 -1.18 16.30 17.75
C GLN A 231 -1.04 15.98 19.24
N GLY A 232 0.12 16.31 19.84
CA GLY A 232 0.40 16.04 21.25
C GLY A 232 1.58 15.11 21.49
N LEU A 233 1.79 14.76 22.77
CA LEU A 233 2.88 13.89 23.23
C LEU A 233 2.42 12.42 23.22
N PHE A 234 2.52 11.75 22.09
CA PHE A 234 2.21 10.32 21.97
C PHE A 234 3.36 9.42 22.42
N VAL A 235 4.59 9.90 22.32
CA VAL A 235 5.80 9.22 22.78
C VAL A 235 6.65 10.19 23.58
N PRO A 236 7.24 9.78 24.72
CA PRO A 236 8.01 10.68 25.59
C PRO A 236 9.26 11.23 24.91
N SER A 237 9.99 10.38 24.18
CA SER A 237 11.15 10.74 23.38
C SER A 237 11.41 9.69 22.27
N ILE A 238 12.16 10.06 21.24
CA ILE A 238 12.59 9.15 20.18
C ILE A 238 13.49 8.03 20.75
N SER A 239 14.39 8.37 21.64
CA SER A 239 15.30 7.41 22.28
C SER A 239 14.56 6.37 23.11
N GLU A 240 13.57 6.81 23.87
CA GLU A 240 12.73 5.91 24.67
C GLU A 240 11.85 5.03 23.79
N TYR A 241 11.27 5.61 22.74
CA TYR A 241 10.53 4.84 21.75
C TYR A 241 11.38 3.74 21.10
N PHE A 242 12.60 4.08 20.64
CA PHE A 242 13.54 3.10 20.08
C PHE A 242 13.89 2.01 21.09
N HIS A 243 14.17 2.40 22.33
CA HIS A 243 14.51 1.45 23.39
C HIS A 243 13.43 0.39 23.60
N PHE A 244 12.16 0.77 23.60
CA PHE A 244 11.05 -0.16 23.87
C PHE A 244 10.46 -0.81 22.61
N PHE A 245 10.37 -0.07 21.51
CA PHE A 245 9.61 -0.48 20.32
C PHE A 245 10.39 -0.43 19.01
N GLY A 246 11.57 0.20 18.95
CA GLY A 246 12.46 0.12 17.77
C GLY A 246 13.01 -1.28 17.61
N LEU A 247 13.05 -1.78 16.37
CA LEU A 247 13.59 -3.10 16.05
C LEU A 247 15.11 -3.04 15.94
N ASP A 248 15.78 -3.76 16.83
CA ASP A 248 17.22 -4.02 16.86
C ASP A 248 17.49 -5.53 16.81
N HIS A 249 18.75 -5.94 16.74
CA HIS A 249 19.13 -7.35 16.71
C HIS A 249 18.69 -8.14 17.94
N GLU A 250 18.67 -7.51 19.13
CA GLU A 250 18.26 -8.20 20.36
C GLU A 250 16.76 -8.49 20.37
N LYS A 251 15.94 -7.53 19.95
CA LYS A 251 14.48 -7.74 19.84
C LYS A 251 14.14 -8.71 18.72
N LEU A 252 14.90 -8.67 17.63
CA LEU A 252 14.70 -9.58 16.49
C LEU A 252 14.90 -11.06 16.86
N LYS A 253 15.68 -11.37 17.93
CA LYS A 253 15.84 -12.73 18.45
C LYS A 253 14.57 -13.35 19.00
N PHE A 254 13.56 -12.55 19.33
CA PHE A 254 12.26 -13.07 19.78
C PHE A 254 11.43 -13.67 18.63
N ALA A 255 11.66 -13.21 17.40
CA ALA A 255 11.05 -13.77 16.20
C ALA A 255 11.73 -15.07 15.77
N LYS A 256 11.14 -15.77 14.82
CA LYS A 256 11.80 -16.95 14.23
C LYS A 256 13.16 -16.57 13.63
N PRO A 257 14.15 -17.47 13.63
CA PRO A 257 15.49 -17.17 13.10
C PRO A 257 15.50 -16.69 11.65
N ASP A 258 14.54 -17.16 10.85
CA ASP A 258 14.35 -16.82 9.44
C ASP A 258 13.23 -15.79 9.21
N ALA A 259 12.73 -15.12 10.25
CA ALA A 259 11.66 -14.13 10.13
C ALA A 259 12.04 -12.99 9.17
N LEU A 260 11.15 -12.66 8.25
CA LEU A 260 11.35 -11.55 7.31
C LEU A 260 11.12 -10.20 7.99
N ILE A 261 11.89 -9.22 7.57
CA ILE A 261 11.79 -7.83 8.05
C ILE A 261 11.25 -6.98 6.91
N MET A 262 10.16 -6.27 7.17
CA MET A 262 9.45 -5.43 6.23
C MET A 262 9.27 -4.01 6.75
N HIS A 263 9.21 -3.04 5.83
CA HIS A 263 8.90 -1.65 6.14
C HIS A 263 8.33 -0.95 4.89
N PRO A 264 7.18 -0.26 4.97
CA PRO A 264 6.55 0.37 3.80
C PRO A 264 7.30 1.62 3.29
N GLY A 265 8.30 2.09 4.06
CA GLY A 265 9.09 3.30 3.79
C GLY A 265 8.27 4.62 3.83
N PRO A 266 8.95 5.77 4.01
CA PRO A 266 10.38 5.91 4.33
C PRO A 266 10.69 5.40 5.74
N MET A 267 11.90 4.90 5.95
CA MET A 267 12.37 4.50 7.28
C MET A 267 12.98 5.71 7.99
N ASN A 268 12.74 5.80 9.30
CA ASN A 268 13.52 6.66 10.20
C ASN A 268 14.51 5.77 10.95
N ARG A 269 15.70 5.64 10.42
CA ARG A 269 16.77 4.80 11.00
C ARG A 269 17.12 5.30 12.40
N GLY A 270 17.22 4.39 13.37
CA GLY A 270 17.42 4.73 14.78
C GLY A 270 16.16 5.22 15.50
N VAL A 271 14.99 5.18 14.87
CA VAL A 271 13.69 5.50 15.47
C VAL A 271 12.81 4.26 15.59
N GLU A 272 12.35 3.71 14.46
CA GLU A 272 11.56 2.47 14.48
C GLU A 272 12.36 1.22 14.11
N ILE A 273 13.52 1.40 13.44
CA ILE A 273 14.35 0.29 13.01
C ILE A 273 15.84 0.69 13.05
N ASP A 274 16.70 -0.21 13.52
CA ASP A 274 18.14 -0.05 13.44
C ASP A 274 18.63 -0.19 11.99
N SER A 275 19.72 0.54 11.65
CA SER A 275 20.28 0.51 10.31
C SER A 275 20.80 -0.87 9.92
N GLU A 276 21.48 -1.56 10.83
CA GLU A 276 22.03 -2.89 10.56
C GLU A 276 20.93 -3.92 10.32
N VAL A 277 19.80 -3.81 11.05
CA VAL A 277 18.62 -4.67 10.86
C VAL A 277 17.90 -4.35 9.55
N ALA A 278 17.80 -3.08 9.19
CA ALA A 278 17.17 -2.66 7.93
C ALA A 278 17.96 -3.10 6.70
N ASP A 279 19.29 -3.17 6.82
CA ASP A 279 20.22 -3.52 5.75
C ASP A 279 20.66 -5.01 5.77
N ASP A 280 20.06 -5.84 6.62
CA ASP A 280 20.28 -7.29 6.68
C ASP A 280 19.85 -7.95 5.35
N LEU A 281 20.80 -8.42 4.57
CA LEU A 281 20.58 -8.96 3.22
C LEU A 281 19.81 -10.29 3.21
N ASP A 282 19.84 -11.03 4.32
CA ASP A 282 19.20 -12.35 4.39
C ASP A 282 17.72 -12.24 4.79
N ARG A 283 17.38 -11.29 5.65
CA ARG A 283 16.08 -11.19 6.29
C ARG A 283 15.26 -9.95 5.87
N SER A 284 15.93 -8.84 5.53
CA SER A 284 15.25 -7.61 5.13
C SER A 284 14.81 -7.68 3.66
N VAL A 285 13.50 -7.55 3.45
CA VAL A 285 12.89 -7.53 2.11
C VAL A 285 12.39 -6.13 1.72
N ILE A 286 12.87 -5.09 2.40
CA ILE A 286 12.41 -3.70 2.22
C ILE A 286 12.64 -3.20 0.78
N HIS A 287 13.78 -3.52 0.18
CA HIS A 287 14.05 -3.16 -1.21
C HIS A 287 13.20 -3.95 -2.21
N GLU A 288 12.91 -5.21 -1.92
CA GLU A 288 11.99 -6.03 -2.73
C GLU A 288 10.58 -5.47 -2.73
N GLN A 289 10.07 -4.96 -1.59
CA GLN A 289 8.78 -4.31 -1.52
C GLN A 289 8.67 -3.14 -2.52
N VAL A 290 9.74 -2.38 -2.72
CA VAL A 290 9.75 -1.27 -3.71
C VAL A 290 9.64 -1.80 -5.13
N GLU A 291 10.36 -2.87 -5.48
CA GLU A 291 10.29 -3.53 -6.78
C GLU A 291 8.88 -4.10 -7.03
N MET A 292 8.35 -4.86 -6.06
CA MET A 292 6.99 -5.43 -6.14
C MET A 292 5.93 -4.35 -6.31
N GLY A 293 6.18 -3.15 -5.80
CA GLY A 293 5.27 -2.02 -5.93
C GLY A 293 4.99 -1.60 -7.37
N VAL A 294 5.96 -1.68 -8.26
CA VAL A 294 5.74 -1.39 -9.68
C VAL A 294 4.92 -2.48 -10.35
N ALA A 295 5.25 -3.76 -10.10
CA ALA A 295 4.54 -4.91 -10.67
C ALA A 295 3.05 -4.93 -10.25
N VAL A 296 2.78 -4.72 -8.95
CA VAL A 296 1.40 -4.65 -8.42
C VAL A 296 0.61 -3.51 -9.06
N ARG A 297 1.21 -2.33 -9.21
CA ARG A 297 0.52 -1.19 -9.81
C ARG A 297 0.27 -1.39 -11.30
N MET A 298 1.17 -2.09 -12.03
CA MET A 298 0.90 -2.53 -13.40
C MET A 298 -0.30 -3.48 -13.44
N ALA A 299 -0.33 -4.50 -12.59
CA ALA A 299 -1.44 -5.45 -12.50
C ALA A 299 -2.77 -4.75 -12.17
N CYS A 300 -2.77 -3.84 -11.19
CA CYS A 300 -3.97 -3.08 -10.85
C CYS A 300 -4.48 -2.22 -12.02
N LEU A 301 -3.60 -1.51 -12.73
CA LEU A 301 -3.98 -0.71 -13.88
C LEU A 301 -4.52 -1.59 -15.02
N GLU A 302 -3.86 -2.69 -15.36
CA GLU A 302 -4.36 -3.60 -16.39
C GLU A 302 -5.72 -4.19 -16.01
N ALA A 303 -5.87 -4.71 -14.81
CA ALA A 303 -7.12 -5.33 -14.34
C ALA A 303 -8.31 -4.36 -14.37
N LEU A 304 -8.07 -3.10 -14.01
CA LEU A 304 -9.12 -2.10 -13.87
C LEU A 304 -9.48 -1.40 -15.17
N ILE A 305 -8.52 -1.13 -16.05
CA ILE A 305 -8.76 -0.34 -17.27
C ILE A 305 -8.35 -1.03 -18.57
N GLY A 306 -7.62 -2.15 -18.53
CA GLY A 306 -7.16 -2.89 -19.73
C GLY A 306 -8.30 -3.53 -20.53
N GLY A 307 -9.30 -4.07 -19.86
CA GLY A 307 -10.41 -4.81 -20.49
C GLY A 307 -11.48 -3.96 -21.19
N ARG A 308 -11.41 -2.63 -21.13
CA ARG A 308 -12.44 -1.75 -21.72
C ARG A 308 -12.42 -1.64 -23.24
N ARG A 309 -11.37 -2.11 -23.91
CA ARG A 309 -11.30 -2.10 -25.41
C ARG A 309 -12.37 -2.97 -26.07
N ASN A 310 -12.76 -4.09 -25.44
CA ASN A 310 -13.70 -5.04 -26.06
C ASN A 310 -15.18 -4.66 -25.92
N ALA A 311 -15.54 -3.81 -24.97
CA ALA A 311 -16.94 -3.41 -24.78
C ALA A 311 -17.41 -2.33 -25.77
N LEU A 312 -16.51 -1.48 -26.27
CA LEU A 312 -16.83 -0.45 -27.27
C LEU A 312 -16.72 -0.98 -28.70
N ALA A 313 -15.89 -1.98 -28.96
CA ALA A 313 -15.79 -2.63 -30.28
C ALA A 313 -16.98 -3.56 -30.58
N GLY A 314 -17.63 -4.11 -29.55
CA GLY A 314 -18.83 -4.95 -29.67
C GLY A 314 -20.15 -4.18 -29.78
N ALA A 315 -20.17 -2.87 -29.55
CA ALA A 315 -21.36 -2.01 -29.64
C ALA A 315 -21.42 -1.23 -31.00
N ALA A 316 -20.44 -1.40 -31.85
CA ALA A 316 -20.34 -0.75 -33.18
C ALA A 316 -20.35 -1.75 -34.35
N ALA A 317 -20.81 -2.99 -34.11
CA ALA A 317 -21.03 -4.01 -35.15
C ALA A 317 -22.50 -4.37 -35.25
#